data_e24dbd643796a5a81a5f4fa4f602111d
#
_entry.id   e24dbd643796a5a81a5f4fa4f602111d
#
_cell.length_a   1.000
_cell.length_b   1.000
_cell.length_c   1.000
_cell.angle_alpha   90.00
_cell.angle_beta   90.00
_cell.angle_gamma   90.00
#
_symmetry.space_group_name_H-M   'P 1'
#
loop_
_entity.id
_entity.type
_entity.pdbx_description
1 polymer ?
#
loop_
_entity_poly.entity_id
_entity_poly.type
_entity_poly.pdbx_seq_one_letter_code
_entity_poly.pdbx_strand_id
1 'polypeptide(L)'
;MLAAVAASVLAFAASGADAADTELRIRVWPAGRGEGMSRTWTLECAPARGTLPRRDTACRRLAGERRPFAPPPKDMQCTLIYGGPAEAVVTGTYRDKKVWALLTLRDGCQIDRWRRVAFLTPGYGTPGS
;
A
#
# COMPACT_ATOMS: atom_id res chain seq x y z
N MET A 1 -33.39 0.46 -51.62
CA MET A 1 -33.32 -0.08 -50.23
C MET A 1 -31.93 0.19 -49.70
N LEU A 2 -31.83 1.15 -48.84
CA LEU A 2 -30.55 1.50 -48.18
C LEU A 2 -30.50 0.78 -46.85
N ALA A 3 -29.60 -0.21 -46.73
CA ALA A 3 -29.32 -0.85 -45.47
C ALA A 3 -28.38 0.06 -44.68
N ALA A 4 -28.88 0.66 -43.63
CA ALA A 4 -28.04 1.39 -42.67
C ALA A 4 -27.26 0.40 -41.82
N VAL A 5 -25.95 0.30 -42.08
CA VAL A 5 -25.05 -0.44 -41.20
C VAL A 5 -24.76 0.47 -39.99
N ALA A 6 -25.39 0.19 -38.90
CA ALA A 6 -25.02 0.83 -37.64
C ALA A 6 -23.69 0.24 -37.17
N ALA A 7 -22.62 0.99 -37.36
CA ALA A 7 -21.34 0.66 -36.77
C ALA A 7 -21.42 0.96 -35.29
N SER A 8 -21.58 -0.10 -34.48
CA SER A 8 -21.45 0.02 -33.02
C SER A 8 -19.99 0.22 -32.70
N VAL A 9 -19.61 1.46 -32.42
CA VAL A 9 -18.29 1.75 -31.86
C VAL A 9 -18.29 1.31 -30.41
N LEU A 10 -17.71 0.15 -30.14
CA LEU A 10 -17.39 -0.29 -28.78
C LEU A 10 -16.25 0.59 -28.28
N ALA A 11 -16.60 1.62 -27.52
CA ALA A 11 -15.62 2.38 -26.77
C ALA A 11 -15.11 1.50 -25.64
N PHE A 12 -13.95 0.90 -25.80
CA PHE A 12 -13.21 0.33 -24.69
C PHE A 12 -12.69 1.49 -23.86
N ALA A 13 -13.37 1.78 -22.74
CA ALA A 13 -12.77 2.59 -21.71
C ALA A 13 -11.53 1.84 -21.23
N ALA A 14 -10.35 2.37 -21.58
CA ALA A 14 -9.12 1.93 -20.97
C ALA A 14 -9.24 2.30 -19.48
N SER A 15 -9.75 1.36 -18.66
CA SER A 15 -9.62 1.46 -17.23
C SER A 15 -8.12 1.49 -16.95
N GLY A 16 -7.65 2.53 -16.24
CA GLY A 16 -6.29 2.55 -15.73
C GLY A 16 -6.11 1.32 -14.83
N ALA A 17 -5.71 0.20 -15.43
CA ALA A 17 -5.68 -1.13 -14.83
C ALA A 17 -4.81 -1.19 -13.58
N ASP A 18 -3.91 -0.20 -13.38
CA ASP A 18 -2.87 -0.26 -12.38
C ASP A 18 -3.35 0.05 -10.95
N ALA A 19 -4.43 0.83 -10.79
CA ALA A 19 -5.00 1.14 -9.48
C ALA A 19 -6.26 0.34 -9.20
N ALA A 20 -6.99 -0.10 -10.25
CA ALA A 20 -8.29 -0.77 -10.13
C ALA A 20 -8.22 -2.12 -9.41
N ASP A 21 -7.07 -2.81 -9.44
CA ASP A 21 -6.87 -4.12 -8.83
C ASP A 21 -6.10 -4.02 -7.51
N THR A 22 -6.29 -2.93 -6.79
CA THR A 22 -5.67 -2.71 -5.49
C THR A 22 -6.71 -2.77 -4.40
N GLU A 23 -6.52 -3.71 -3.49
CA GLU A 23 -7.34 -3.92 -2.30
C GLU A 23 -6.41 -4.34 -1.16
N LEU A 24 -6.25 -3.46 -0.17
CA LEU A 24 -5.30 -3.64 0.91
C LEU A 24 -5.97 -3.59 2.27
N ARG A 25 -5.46 -4.41 3.17
CA ARG A 25 -5.73 -4.35 4.59
C ARG A 25 -4.44 -4.04 5.31
N ILE A 26 -4.45 -2.98 6.10
CA ILE A 26 -3.29 -2.49 6.83
C ILE A 26 -3.58 -2.61 8.31
N ARG A 27 -2.75 -3.34 9.03
CA ARG A 27 -2.88 -3.47 10.50
C ARG A 27 -1.60 -3.05 11.17
N VAL A 28 -1.71 -2.16 12.15
CA VAL A 28 -0.58 -1.63 12.91
C VAL A 28 -0.70 -2.02 14.37
N TRP A 29 0.38 -2.52 14.93
CA TRP A 29 0.55 -2.76 16.36
C TRP A 29 1.61 -1.78 16.88
N PRO A 30 1.21 -0.72 17.61
CA PRO A 30 2.16 0.27 18.11
C PRO A 30 3.24 -0.30 19.02
N ALA A 31 2.93 -1.36 19.77
CA ALA A 31 3.85 -2.02 20.68
C ALA A 31 4.49 -3.31 20.13
N GLY A 32 4.26 -3.62 18.87
CA GLY A 32 4.70 -4.88 18.24
C GLY A 32 3.58 -5.90 18.11
N ARG A 33 3.71 -6.81 17.14
CA ARG A 33 2.68 -7.83 16.87
C ARG A 33 2.44 -8.71 18.09
N GLY A 34 1.16 -8.88 18.41
CA GLY A 34 0.74 -9.66 19.57
C GLY A 34 0.80 -8.91 20.91
N GLU A 35 1.29 -7.68 20.91
CA GLU A 35 1.40 -6.85 22.08
C GLU A 35 0.37 -5.72 22.06
N GLY A 36 -0.58 -5.76 22.97
CA GLY A 36 -1.54 -4.69 23.18
C GLY A 36 -2.48 -4.46 22.00
N MET A 37 -2.85 -3.20 21.80
CA MET A 37 -3.85 -2.78 20.83
C MET A 37 -3.29 -2.75 19.41
N SER A 38 -4.19 -2.94 18.46
CA SER A 38 -3.88 -2.74 17.03
C SER A 38 -4.93 -1.86 16.38
N ARG A 39 -4.54 -1.23 15.26
CA ARG A 39 -5.43 -0.49 14.38
C ARG A 39 -5.44 -1.11 13.01
N THR A 40 -6.59 -1.16 12.39
CA THR A 40 -6.76 -1.72 11.04
C THR A 40 -7.45 -0.71 10.14
N TRP A 41 -6.90 -0.56 8.94
CA TRP A 41 -7.54 0.20 7.87
C TRP A 41 -7.68 -0.67 6.62
N THR A 42 -8.63 -0.29 5.79
CA THR A 42 -8.82 -0.88 4.47
C THR A 42 -8.65 0.18 3.41
N LEU A 43 -8.14 -0.20 2.26
CA LEU A 43 -7.97 0.67 1.11
C LEU A 43 -8.28 -0.09 -0.16
N GLU A 44 -9.21 0.43 -0.94
CA GLU A 44 -9.43 0.03 -2.32
C GLU A 44 -9.16 1.25 -3.21
N CYS A 45 -8.66 1.01 -4.41
CA CYS A 45 -8.38 2.07 -5.37
C CYS A 45 -9.17 1.89 -6.65
N ALA A 46 -9.46 3.02 -7.33
CA ALA A 46 -10.20 3.13 -8.57
C ALA A 46 -11.65 2.62 -8.51
N PRO A 47 -12.53 3.29 -7.77
CA PRO A 47 -12.30 4.52 -7.00
C PRO A 47 -11.73 4.25 -5.61
N ALA A 48 -11.14 5.28 -5.00
CA ALA A 48 -10.63 5.19 -3.64
C ALA A 48 -11.77 4.95 -2.64
N ARG A 49 -11.67 3.85 -1.91
CA ARG A 49 -12.65 3.42 -0.89
C ARG A 49 -11.93 2.83 0.31
N GLY A 50 -12.67 2.63 1.37
CA GLY A 50 -12.18 2.01 2.59
C GLY A 50 -12.13 2.97 3.76
N THR A 51 -11.52 2.52 4.86
CA THR A 51 -11.46 3.27 6.12
C THR A 51 -10.19 4.11 6.26
N LEU A 52 -9.23 3.94 5.36
CA LEU A 52 -7.98 4.70 5.43
C LEU A 52 -8.25 6.20 5.26
N PRO A 53 -7.77 7.05 6.21
CA PRO A 53 -7.81 8.49 6.01
C PRO A 53 -7.01 8.91 4.78
N ARG A 54 -7.47 9.95 4.07
CA ARG A 54 -6.83 10.45 2.85
C ARG A 54 -6.63 9.35 1.80
N ARG A 55 -7.61 8.48 1.65
CA ARG A 55 -7.53 7.35 0.72
C ARG A 55 -7.30 7.76 -0.72
N ASP A 56 -7.83 8.91 -1.16
CA ASP A 56 -7.57 9.41 -2.51
C ASP A 56 -6.08 9.70 -2.72
N THR A 57 -5.45 10.35 -1.77
CA THR A 57 -4.00 10.63 -1.78
C THR A 57 -3.20 9.34 -1.73
N ALA A 58 -3.60 8.38 -0.89
CA ALA A 58 -2.93 7.08 -0.80
C ALA A 58 -2.98 6.32 -2.12
N CYS A 59 -4.12 6.30 -2.79
CA CYS A 59 -4.25 5.66 -4.10
C CYS A 59 -3.37 6.33 -5.15
N ARG A 60 -3.32 7.67 -5.18
CA ARG A 60 -2.44 8.40 -6.11
C ARG A 60 -0.96 8.12 -5.85
N ARG A 61 -0.55 8.07 -4.60
CA ARG A 61 0.84 7.78 -4.23
C ARG A 61 1.23 6.35 -4.56
N LEU A 62 0.35 5.38 -4.28
CA LEU A 62 0.57 3.99 -4.69
C LEU A 62 0.71 3.85 -6.21
N ALA A 63 -0.09 4.57 -6.99
CA ALA A 63 -0.03 4.51 -8.45
C ALA A 63 1.33 4.96 -9.00
N GLY A 64 2.06 5.79 -8.27
CA GLY A 64 3.41 6.24 -8.61
C GLY A 64 4.52 5.27 -8.24
N GLU A 65 4.21 4.20 -7.50
CA GLU A 65 5.18 3.24 -7.00
C GLU A 65 5.07 1.90 -7.75
N ARG A 66 6.18 1.44 -8.32
CA ARG A 66 6.22 0.14 -9.01
C ARG A 66 6.21 -1.03 -8.03
N ARG A 67 6.99 -0.92 -6.98
CA ARG A 67 7.20 -1.98 -5.99
C ARG A 67 7.15 -1.41 -4.57
N PRO A 68 5.98 -0.91 -4.13
CA PRO A 68 5.87 -0.22 -2.84
C PRO A 68 6.18 -1.12 -1.65
N PHE A 69 6.01 -2.43 -1.79
CA PHE A 69 6.16 -3.41 -0.72
C PHE A 69 7.42 -4.27 -0.86
N ALA A 70 8.31 -3.93 -1.78
CA ALA A 70 9.55 -4.69 -1.95
C ALA A 70 10.41 -4.64 -0.70
N PRO A 71 10.98 -5.79 -0.26
CA PRO A 71 11.93 -5.79 0.84
C PRO A 71 13.23 -5.10 0.45
N PRO A 72 14.05 -4.66 1.42
CA PRO A 72 15.39 -4.18 1.13
C PRO A 72 16.22 -5.24 0.40
N PRO A 73 17.16 -4.85 -0.47
CA PRO A 73 18.09 -5.80 -1.09
C PRO A 73 18.85 -6.61 -0.03
N LYS A 74 19.04 -7.92 -0.26
CA LYS A 74 19.62 -8.84 0.73
C LYS A 74 21.06 -8.49 1.13
N ASP A 75 21.80 -7.88 0.23
CA ASP A 75 23.20 -7.51 0.39
C ASP A 75 23.41 -6.04 0.78
N MET A 76 22.32 -5.32 1.03
CA MET A 76 22.40 -3.93 1.48
C MET A 76 22.84 -3.88 2.94
N GLN A 77 23.84 -3.03 3.21
CA GLN A 77 24.22 -2.72 4.58
C GLN A 77 23.23 -1.73 5.18
N CYS A 78 22.69 -2.09 6.33
CA CYS A 78 21.70 -1.29 7.04
C CYS A 78 22.30 -0.72 8.31
N THR A 79 21.99 0.55 8.58
CA THR A 79 22.39 1.16 9.86
C THR A 79 21.65 0.49 11.02
N LEU A 80 22.34 0.30 12.14
CA LEU A 80 21.79 -0.35 13.33
C LEU A 80 20.98 0.64 14.19
N ILE A 81 20.20 1.48 13.54
CA ILE A 81 19.29 2.40 14.23
C ILE A 81 17.99 1.66 14.51
N TYR A 82 17.60 1.63 15.79
CA TYR A 82 16.32 1.08 16.21
C TYR A 82 15.31 2.22 16.37
N GLY A 83 14.20 2.16 15.65
CA GLY A 83 13.20 3.24 15.64
C GLY A 83 11.98 3.00 16.53
N GLY A 84 11.92 1.88 17.24
CA GLY A 84 10.81 1.56 18.15
C GLY A 84 10.16 0.21 17.84
N PRO A 85 9.22 -0.24 18.71
CA PRO A 85 8.62 -1.57 18.63
C PRO A 85 7.49 -1.70 17.60
N ALA A 86 7.00 -0.60 17.05
CA ALA A 86 5.86 -0.63 16.15
C ALA A 86 6.08 -1.57 14.96
N GLU A 87 5.06 -2.32 14.61
CA GLU A 87 5.03 -3.20 13.45
C GLU A 87 3.72 -3.02 12.69
N ALA A 88 3.78 -3.19 11.38
CA ALA A 88 2.59 -3.20 10.55
C ALA A 88 2.63 -4.36 9.55
N VAL A 89 1.47 -4.90 9.24
CA VAL A 89 1.31 -5.92 8.20
C VAL A 89 0.33 -5.38 7.16
N VAL A 90 0.77 -5.39 5.92
CA VAL A 90 -0.07 -5.06 4.76
C VAL A 90 -0.37 -6.35 4.01
N THR A 91 -1.64 -6.64 3.83
CA THR A 91 -2.12 -7.82 3.11
C THR A 91 -3.13 -7.41 2.05
N GLY A 92 -3.34 -8.28 1.08
CA GLY A 92 -4.33 -8.09 0.04
C GLY A 92 -3.75 -8.21 -1.36
N THR A 93 -4.17 -7.35 -2.26
CA THR A 93 -3.70 -7.32 -3.64
C THR A 93 -3.26 -5.91 -4.03
N TYR A 94 -2.21 -5.84 -4.81
CA TYR A 94 -1.73 -4.62 -5.42
C TYR A 94 -1.42 -4.89 -6.89
N ARG A 95 -2.11 -4.21 -7.79
CA ARG A 95 -2.01 -4.46 -9.24
C ARG A 95 -2.17 -5.95 -9.57
N ASP A 96 -3.22 -6.55 -8.99
CA ASP A 96 -3.59 -7.96 -9.16
C ASP A 96 -2.55 -8.96 -8.62
N LYS A 97 -1.56 -8.52 -7.86
CA LYS A 97 -0.57 -9.38 -7.22
C LYS A 97 -0.81 -9.44 -5.72
N LYS A 98 -0.70 -10.63 -5.15
CA LYS A 98 -0.83 -10.80 -3.69
C LYS A 98 0.28 -10.07 -2.96
N VAL A 99 -0.12 -9.38 -1.90
CA VAL A 99 0.77 -8.64 -1.01
C VAL A 99 0.72 -9.26 0.38
N TRP A 100 1.89 -9.50 0.93
CA TRP A 100 2.10 -9.69 2.35
C TRP A 100 3.41 -8.99 2.72
N ALA A 101 3.33 -7.94 3.49
CA ALA A 101 4.51 -7.17 3.87
C ALA A 101 4.49 -6.87 5.37
N LEU A 102 5.57 -7.22 6.05
CA LEU A 102 5.82 -6.84 7.43
C LEU A 102 6.71 -5.60 7.44
N LEU A 103 6.21 -4.53 8.01
CA LEU A 103 6.93 -3.28 8.17
C LEU A 103 7.39 -3.16 9.63
N THR A 104 8.65 -2.82 9.82
CA THR A 104 9.26 -2.67 11.14
C THR A 104 10.14 -1.41 11.19
N LEU A 105 10.59 -1.07 12.40
CA LEU A 105 11.54 0.01 12.63
C LEU A 105 12.84 -0.53 13.22
N ARG A 106 13.24 -1.76 12.88
CA ARG A 106 14.37 -2.46 13.52
C ARG A 106 15.74 -1.93 13.13
N ASP A 107 15.85 -1.42 11.92
CA ASP A 107 17.09 -0.88 11.39
C ASP A 107 16.81 0.19 10.31
N GLY A 108 17.85 0.84 9.83
CA GLY A 108 17.70 1.93 8.88
C GLY A 108 17.05 1.52 7.56
N CYS A 109 17.31 0.31 7.07
CA CYS A 109 16.68 -0.19 5.84
C CYS A 109 15.18 -0.40 6.02
N GLN A 110 14.77 -0.97 7.16
CA GLN A 110 13.37 -1.21 7.45
C GLN A 110 12.62 0.11 7.70
N ILE A 111 13.26 1.05 8.37
CA ILE A 111 12.71 2.40 8.56
C ILE A 111 12.46 3.08 7.21
N ASP A 112 13.42 3.03 6.29
CA ASP A 112 13.27 3.59 4.95
C ASP A 112 12.16 2.89 4.15
N ARG A 113 12.07 1.58 4.27
CA ARG A 113 11.02 0.81 3.63
C ARG A 113 9.64 1.26 4.09
N TRP A 114 9.43 1.35 5.40
CA TRP A 114 8.15 1.79 5.95
C TRP A 114 7.85 3.25 5.59
N ARG A 115 8.84 4.11 5.66
CA ARG A 115 8.69 5.55 5.34
C ARG A 115 8.13 5.77 3.94
N ARG A 116 8.54 4.96 2.96
CA ARG A 116 8.04 5.07 1.59
C ARG A 116 6.54 4.81 1.46
N VAL A 117 5.96 4.04 2.36
CA VAL A 117 4.52 3.72 2.39
C VAL A 117 3.83 4.19 3.68
N ALA A 118 4.44 5.12 4.40
CA ALA A 118 3.90 5.61 5.68
C ALA A 118 2.51 6.26 5.54
N PHE A 119 2.13 6.70 4.35
CA PHE A 119 0.78 7.18 4.07
C PHE A 119 -0.30 6.11 4.24
N LEU A 120 0.08 4.82 4.28
CA LEU A 120 -0.83 3.72 4.59
C LEU A 120 -1.04 3.51 6.08
N THR A 121 -0.21 4.12 6.91
CA THR A 121 -0.22 3.94 8.37
C THR A 121 -0.21 5.29 9.09
N PRO A 122 -1.32 6.06 9.01
CA PRO A 122 -1.36 7.41 9.59
C PRO A 122 -0.94 7.44 11.05
N GLY A 123 0.06 8.27 11.38
CA GLY A 123 0.62 8.40 12.71
C GLY A 123 1.74 7.39 13.06
N TYR A 124 2.08 6.50 12.14
CA TYR A 124 3.12 5.48 12.34
C TYR A 124 4.12 5.47 11.19
N GLY A 125 5.19 4.70 11.34
CA GLY A 125 6.19 4.53 10.27
C GLY A 125 7.34 5.52 10.32
N THR A 126 7.45 6.31 11.39
CA THR A 126 8.60 7.15 11.68
C THR A 126 9.18 6.81 13.04
N PRO A 127 10.54 6.90 13.21
CA PRO A 127 11.16 6.64 14.50
C PRO A 127 10.59 7.54 15.60
N GLY A 128 10.29 6.96 16.76
CA GLY A 128 9.80 7.69 17.91
C GLY A 128 8.29 8.02 17.90
N SER A 129 7.55 7.53 16.91
CA SER A 129 6.09 7.70 16.86
C SER A 129 5.32 6.54 17.47
#